data_486d10e6fcdb59a0f08369befa3d4074
#
_entry.id   486d10e6fcdb59a0f08369befa3d4074
#
_cell.length_a   1.000
_cell.length_b   1.000
_cell.length_c   1.000
_cell.angle_alpha   90.00
_cell.angle_beta   90.00
_cell.angle_gamma   90.00
#
_symmetry.space_group_name_H-M   'P 1'
#
loop_
_entity.id
_entity.type
_entity.pdbx_description
1 polymer ?
#
loop_
_entity_poly.entity_id
_entity_poly.type
_entity_poly.pdbx_seq_one_letter_code
_entity_poly.pdbx_strand_id
1 'polypeptide(L)'
;PTCSPTRASLLTGKSSLRLGVIRPIAKIQPKGLGIDETTVAEHLKEAGYQTFLSGKWHLGFARSEYHPNRRGFDEFYGFVSGGIGYWDHVHGGGYDWQRDGVTLRESGYSTELIAKEAVRLIKDRDKKRPLFLFASFNAPHLPNDAPQKALAAASYIEDPLRQAHAAMIGEFDR
;
A
#
# COMPACT_ATOMS: atom_id res chain seq x y z
N PRO A 1 -14.97 -8.80 -3.86
CA PRO A 1 -13.83 -8.22 -3.15
C PRO A 1 -13.10 -7.24 -4.07
N THR A 2 -12.83 -6.03 -3.58
CA THR A 2 -12.07 -4.98 -4.24
C THR A 2 -11.18 -4.26 -3.23
N CYS A 3 -10.29 -3.37 -3.68
CA CYS A 3 -9.23 -2.77 -2.84
C CYS A 3 -9.72 -2.23 -1.48
N SER A 4 -10.40 -1.07 -1.45
CA SER A 4 -10.79 -0.44 -0.17
C SER A 4 -11.70 -1.31 0.69
N PRO A 5 -12.74 -2.00 0.15
CA PRO A 5 -13.55 -2.93 0.94
C PRO A 5 -12.74 -4.03 1.63
N THR A 6 -11.88 -4.71 0.88
CA THR A 6 -11.04 -5.78 1.41
C THR A 6 -10.07 -5.27 2.48
N ARG A 7 -9.43 -4.10 2.22
CA ARG A 7 -8.50 -3.48 3.14
C ARG A 7 -9.18 -3.02 4.44
N ALA A 8 -10.36 -2.42 4.32
CA ALA A 8 -11.17 -2.04 5.47
C ALA A 8 -11.52 -3.25 6.34
N SER A 9 -11.98 -4.34 5.72
CA SER A 9 -12.28 -5.58 6.44
C SER A 9 -11.04 -6.20 7.08
N LEU A 10 -9.91 -6.23 6.37
CA LEU A 10 -8.65 -6.79 6.87
C LEU A 10 -8.16 -6.03 8.11
N LEU A 11 -8.18 -4.70 8.04
CA LEU A 11 -7.63 -3.86 9.11
C LEU A 11 -8.57 -3.66 10.31
N THR A 12 -9.88 -3.93 10.17
CA THR A 12 -10.85 -3.75 11.27
C THR A 12 -11.46 -5.05 11.79
N GLY A 13 -11.29 -6.16 11.06
CA GLY A 13 -11.97 -7.43 11.35
C GLY A 13 -13.49 -7.39 11.12
N LYS A 14 -14.01 -6.30 10.53
CA LYS A 14 -15.44 -6.11 10.29
C LYS A 14 -15.79 -6.26 8.81
N SER A 15 -17.04 -6.66 8.51
CA SER A 15 -17.53 -6.66 7.13
C SER A 15 -17.51 -5.25 6.54
N SER A 16 -16.96 -5.11 5.33
CA SER A 16 -16.92 -3.83 4.60
C SER A 16 -18.30 -3.21 4.39
N LEU A 17 -19.37 -4.01 4.33
CA LEU A 17 -20.76 -3.53 4.26
C LEU A 17 -21.15 -2.77 5.53
N ARG A 18 -20.77 -3.28 6.71
CA ARG A 18 -21.02 -2.59 8.00
C ARG A 18 -20.20 -1.30 8.14
N LEU A 19 -19.01 -1.28 7.54
CA LEU A 19 -18.14 -0.11 7.52
C LEU A 19 -18.57 0.96 6.49
N GLY A 20 -19.61 0.70 5.67
CA GLY A 20 -20.02 1.57 4.58
C GLY A 20 -18.99 1.68 3.43
N VAL A 21 -17.96 0.85 3.43
CA VAL A 21 -16.91 0.80 2.40
C VAL A 21 -17.25 -0.31 1.40
N ILE A 22 -18.17 -0.03 0.49
CA ILE A 22 -18.74 -1.03 -0.44
C ILE A 22 -18.06 -1.07 -1.81
N ARG A 23 -17.22 -0.07 -2.11
CA ARG A 23 -16.45 0.07 -3.37
C ARG A 23 -15.14 0.79 -3.11
N PRO A 24 -14.18 0.77 -4.06
CA PRO A 24 -12.95 1.55 -3.94
C PRO A 24 -13.24 3.04 -3.69
N ILE A 25 -12.48 3.65 -2.78
CA ILE A 25 -12.61 5.06 -2.45
C ILE A 25 -11.92 5.86 -3.55
N ALA A 26 -12.71 6.61 -4.34
CA ALA A 26 -12.17 7.43 -5.41
C ALA A 26 -11.51 8.72 -4.88
N LYS A 27 -10.46 9.20 -5.57
CA LYS A 27 -9.66 10.37 -5.19
C LYS A 27 -10.49 11.64 -4.97
N ILE A 28 -11.59 11.78 -5.70
CA ILE A 28 -12.52 12.93 -5.60
C ILE A 28 -13.52 12.83 -4.45
N GLN A 29 -13.57 11.70 -3.75
CA GLN A 29 -14.54 11.49 -2.67
C GLN A 29 -13.96 11.93 -1.33
N PRO A 30 -14.70 12.74 -0.54
CA PRO A 30 -14.27 13.15 0.81
C PRO A 30 -14.46 12.03 1.85
N LYS A 31 -14.44 10.77 1.42
CA LYS A 31 -14.70 9.60 2.25
C LYS A 31 -13.40 8.85 2.57
N GLY A 32 -13.44 8.12 3.68
CA GLY A 32 -12.42 7.19 4.12
C GLY A 32 -13.03 6.12 5.01
N LEU A 33 -12.19 5.27 5.58
CA LEU A 33 -12.60 4.41 6.69
C LEU A 33 -13.08 5.29 7.86
N GLY A 34 -14.24 5.00 8.43
CA GLY A 34 -14.78 5.75 9.56
C GLY A 34 -13.72 5.99 10.65
N ILE A 35 -13.66 7.21 11.17
CA ILE A 35 -12.65 7.58 12.18
C ILE A 35 -12.95 6.97 13.55
N ASP A 36 -14.18 6.53 13.76
CA ASP A 36 -14.68 5.78 14.92
C ASP A 36 -14.37 4.28 14.85
N GLU A 37 -13.89 3.80 13.70
CA GLU A 37 -13.49 2.41 13.52
C GLU A 37 -12.03 2.20 13.95
N THR A 38 -11.78 1.33 14.89
CA THR A 38 -10.43 0.99 15.33
C THR A 38 -9.79 -0.03 14.39
N THR A 39 -8.56 0.20 13.99
CA THR A 39 -7.78 -0.72 13.15
C THR A 39 -6.94 -1.69 14.00
N VAL A 40 -6.54 -2.80 13.40
CA VAL A 40 -5.58 -3.73 14.03
C VAL A 40 -4.25 -3.03 14.36
N ALA A 41 -3.84 -2.03 13.57
CA ALA A 41 -2.62 -1.26 13.83
C ALA A 41 -2.76 -0.40 15.10
N GLU A 42 -3.94 0.22 15.33
CA GLU A 42 -4.24 0.96 16.56
C GLU A 42 -4.21 0.03 17.77
N HIS A 43 -4.88 -1.13 17.72
CA HIS A 43 -4.86 -2.12 18.81
C HIS A 43 -3.45 -2.65 19.12
N LEU A 44 -2.67 -2.96 18.08
CA LEU A 44 -1.31 -3.46 18.28
C LEU A 44 -0.38 -2.37 18.81
N LYS A 45 -0.54 -1.12 18.38
CA LYS A 45 0.19 0.01 18.92
C LYS A 45 -0.09 0.20 20.42
N GLU A 46 -1.34 0.14 20.85
CA GLU A 46 -1.75 0.16 22.26
C GLU A 46 -1.16 -1.01 23.06
N ALA A 47 -1.01 -2.18 22.41
CA ALA A 47 -0.36 -3.36 22.99
C ALA A 47 1.19 -3.26 22.98
N GLY A 48 1.77 -2.13 22.59
CA GLY A 48 3.22 -1.88 22.63
C GLY A 48 4.00 -2.30 21.39
N TYR A 49 3.34 -2.70 20.32
CA TYR A 49 3.99 -2.98 19.04
C TYR A 49 4.52 -1.71 18.38
N GLN A 50 5.60 -1.85 17.64
CA GLN A 50 5.96 -0.91 16.58
C GLN A 50 5.12 -1.25 15.36
N THR A 51 4.50 -0.25 14.76
CA THR A 51 3.51 -0.46 13.69
C THR A 51 3.92 0.31 12.44
N PHE A 52 4.20 -0.42 11.36
CA PHE A 52 4.73 0.17 10.12
C PHE A 52 3.89 -0.24 8.92
N LEU A 53 3.71 0.71 8.00
CA LEU A 53 3.10 0.47 6.69
C LEU A 53 4.10 0.83 5.59
N SER A 54 4.45 -0.14 4.75
CA SER A 54 5.18 0.09 3.50
C SER A 54 4.30 -0.24 2.31
N GLY A 55 3.94 0.77 1.51
CA GLY A 55 3.17 0.63 0.28
C GLY A 55 1.79 1.29 0.29
N LYS A 56 0.80 0.62 -0.29
CA LYS A 56 -0.54 1.14 -0.54
C LYS A 56 -1.39 1.27 0.73
N TRP A 57 -2.07 2.42 0.89
CA TRP A 57 -3.09 2.64 1.93
C TRP A 57 -4.52 2.41 1.44
N HIS A 58 -5.05 3.26 0.61
CA HIS A 58 -6.38 3.23 -0.03
C HIS A 58 -7.59 3.14 0.91
N LEU A 59 -7.52 3.76 2.09
CA LEU A 59 -8.64 3.86 3.03
C LEU A 59 -9.04 5.30 3.36
N GLY A 60 -8.75 6.22 2.45
CA GLY A 60 -9.08 7.64 2.54
C GLY A 60 -7.85 8.52 2.48
N PHE A 61 -8.01 9.71 1.88
CA PHE A 61 -6.92 10.67 1.64
C PHE A 61 -7.41 12.13 1.59
N ALA A 62 -8.70 12.34 1.74
CA ALA A 62 -9.28 13.70 1.69
C ALA A 62 -9.15 14.47 3.01
N ARG A 63 -8.86 13.79 4.11
CA ARG A 63 -8.71 14.35 5.45
C ARG A 63 -7.48 13.75 6.12
N SER A 64 -6.83 14.55 6.96
CA SER A 64 -5.64 14.12 7.72
C SER A 64 -5.92 12.93 8.65
N GLU A 65 -7.13 12.83 9.18
CA GLU A 65 -7.55 11.75 10.08
C GLU A 65 -7.62 10.38 9.39
N TYR A 66 -7.70 10.36 8.07
CA TYR A 66 -7.63 9.11 7.29
C TYR A 66 -6.19 8.64 7.01
N HIS A 67 -5.20 9.50 7.27
CA HIS A 67 -3.80 9.17 6.99
C HIS A 67 -3.30 7.99 7.84
N PRO A 68 -2.46 7.08 7.31
CA PRO A 68 -1.96 5.91 8.05
C PRO A 68 -1.41 6.22 9.44
N ASN A 69 -0.62 7.29 9.59
CA ASN A 69 -0.06 7.69 10.87
C ASN A 69 -1.13 8.14 11.91
N ARG A 70 -2.36 8.43 11.47
CA ARG A 70 -3.51 8.71 12.34
C ARG A 70 -4.40 7.48 12.54
N ARG A 71 -4.03 6.36 11.91
CA ARG A 71 -4.75 5.08 11.93
C ARG A 71 -3.87 3.94 12.45
N GLY A 72 -3.01 4.28 13.41
CA GLY A 72 -2.25 3.33 14.20
C GLY A 72 -0.85 2.99 13.69
N PHE A 73 -0.38 3.53 12.56
CA PHE A 73 0.97 3.29 12.08
C PHE A 73 1.95 4.36 12.58
N ASP A 74 3.06 3.93 13.19
CA ASP A 74 4.15 4.79 13.64
C ASP A 74 4.91 5.41 12.47
N GLU A 75 5.19 4.58 11.45
CA GLU A 75 5.83 5.02 10.19
C GLU A 75 5.00 4.56 8.98
N PHE A 76 4.91 5.42 7.99
CA PHE A 76 4.29 5.16 6.71
C PHE A 76 5.21 5.58 5.56
N TYR A 77 5.39 4.66 4.61
CA TYR A 77 6.09 4.93 3.36
C TYR A 77 5.30 4.34 2.19
N GLY A 78 5.04 5.13 1.15
CA GLY A 78 4.28 4.68 -0.01
C GLY A 78 3.26 5.69 -0.52
N PHE A 79 2.05 5.22 -0.81
CA PHE A 79 1.01 6.04 -1.43
C PHE A 79 -0.37 5.79 -0.81
N VAL A 80 -1.21 6.85 -0.83
CA VAL A 80 -2.53 6.81 -0.19
C VAL A 80 -3.67 6.49 -1.15
N SER A 81 -3.45 6.60 -2.45
CA SER A 81 -4.42 6.33 -3.51
C SER A 81 -4.64 4.83 -3.80
N GLY A 82 -5.52 4.54 -4.75
CA GLY A 82 -5.91 3.18 -5.13
C GLY A 82 -4.90 2.40 -5.95
N GLY A 83 -3.94 3.08 -6.55
CA GLY A 83 -2.86 2.54 -7.37
C GLY A 83 -2.02 3.69 -7.90
N ILE A 84 -0.84 3.41 -8.38
CA ILE A 84 0.09 4.37 -8.97
C ILE A 84 0.80 3.78 -10.18
N GLY A 85 1.35 4.60 -11.03
CA GLY A 85 2.35 4.16 -12.01
C GLY A 85 3.59 3.63 -11.29
N TYR A 86 4.16 2.55 -11.79
CA TYR A 86 5.25 1.83 -11.09
C TYR A 86 6.56 2.59 -11.06
N TRP A 87 6.78 3.49 -12.05
CA TRP A 87 8.02 4.26 -12.20
C TRP A 87 7.85 5.75 -11.90
N ASP A 88 6.70 6.31 -12.27
CA ASP A 88 6.42 7.73 -12.14
C ASP A 88 5.70 8.09 -10.82
N HIS A 89 5.16 7.09 -10.12
CA HIS A 89 4.41 7.23 -8.87
C HIS A 89 3.22 8.18 -8.98
N VAL A 90 2.61 8.25 -10.17
CA VAL A 90 1.48 9.14 -10.45
C VAL A 90 0.15 8.40 -10.38
N HIS A 91 -0.87 9.04 -9.81
CA HIS A 91 -2.25 8.58 -9.81
C HIS A 91 -3.21 9.72 -10.18
N GLY A 92 -4.01 9.50 -11.23
CA GLY A 92 -5.02 10.50 -11.66
C GLY A 92 -4.43 11.89 -11.91
N GLY A 93 -3.25 11.96 -12.52
CA GLY A 93 -2.55 13.21 -12.85
C GLY A 93 -1.83 13.87 -11.67
N GLY A 94 -1.80 13.27 -10.50
CA GLY A 94 -1.08 13.76 -9.33
C GLY A 94 -0.04 12.77 -8.81
N TYR A 95 1.12 13.28 -8.41
CA TYR A 95 2.17 12.50 -7.77
C TYR A 95 1.70 12.04 -6.38
N ASP A 96 1.85 10.75 -6.08
CA ASP A 96 1.42 10.15 -4.80
C ASP A 96 2.48 9.17 -4.30
N TRP A 97 3.55 9.74 -3.75
CA TRP A 97 4.59 8.99 -3.07
C TRP A 97 5.13 9.80 -1.90
N GLN A 98 5.17 9.21 -0.72
CA GLN A 98 5.43 9.96 0.49
C GLN A 98 6.03 9.12 1.62
N ARG A 99 6.59 9.81 2.61
CA ARG A 99 6.94 9.29 3.92
C ARG A 99 6.26 10.15 4.99
N ASP A 100 5.42 9.57 5.83
CA ASP A 100 4.77 10.21 6.96
C ASP A 100 4.05 11.54 6.63
N GLY A 101 3.37 11.58 5.47
CA GLY A 101 2.66 12.76 4.99
C GLY A 101 3.53 13.77 4.22
N VAL A 102 4.85 13.55 4.13
CA VAL A 102 5.76 14.41 3.36
C VAL A 102 6.04 13.77 1.99
N THR A 103 5.77 14.52 0.92
CA THR A 103 6.04 14.07 -0.44
C THR A 103 7.52 13.75 -0.62
N LEU A 104 7.80 12.55 -1.10
CA LEU A 104 9.15 12.04 -1.34
C LEU A 104 9.38 11.88 -2.84
N ARG A 105 10.31 12.67 -3.41
CA ARG A 105 10.68 12.59 -4.83
C ARG A 105 11.85 11.65 -4.98
N GLU A 106 11.57 10.42 -5.39
CA GLU A 106 12.59 9.42 -5.66
C GLU A 106 12.26 8.63 -6.93
N SER A 107 13.26 8.03 -7.53
CA SER A 107 13.14 7.19 -8.72
C SER A 107 13.27 5.72 -8.36
N GLY A 108 12.57 4.86 -9.08
CA GLY A 108 12.66 3.42 -8.92
C GLY A 108 11.33 2.72 -9.17
N TYR A 109 11.38 1.42 -9.30
CA TYR A 109 10.20 0.57 -9.44
C TYR A 109 9.52 0.42 -8.08
N SER A 110 8.26 0.82 -7.98
CA SER A 110 7.56 0.92 -6.69
C SER A 110 7.54 -0.38 -5.89
N THR A 111 7.48 -1.54 -6.54
CA THR A 111 7.55 -2.83 -5.86
C THR A 111 8.89 -3.02 -5.13
N GLU A 112 10.01 -2.69 -5.78
CA GLU A 112 11.34 -2.76 -5.17
C GLU A 112 11.51 -1.73 -4.04
N LEU A 113 11.01 -0.52 -4.24
CA LEU A 113 11.07 0.54 -3.22
C LEU A 113 10.31 0.14 -1.96
N ILE A 114 9.11 -0.42 -2.10
CA ILE A 114 8.30 -0.92 -0.97
C ILE A 114 9.03 -2.06 -0.24
N ALA A 115 9.62 -3.00 -0.98
CA ALA A 115 10.38 -4.11 -0.40
C ALA A 115 11.63 -3.62 0.35
N LYS A 116 12.41 -2.72 -0.25
CA LYS A 116 13.59 -2.10 0.38
C LYS A 116 13.24 -1.39 1.68
N GLU A 117 12.14 -0.64 1.67
CA GLU A 117 11.66 0.04 2.86
C GLU A 117 11.20 -0.93 3.94
N ALA A 118 10.46 -1.98 3.59
CA ALA A 118 10.06 -3.02 4.53
C ALA A 118 11.28 -3.68 5.20
N VAL A 119 12.33 -3.97 4.42
CA VAL A 119 13.60 -4.50 4.95
C VAL A 119 14.30 -3.49 5.87
N ARG A 120 14.32 -2.19 5.51
CA ARG A 120 14.87 -1.13 6.36
C ARG A 120 14.14 -1.10 7.71
N LEU A 121 12.82 -1.04 7.70
CA LEU A 121 11.98 -1.00 8.90
C LEU A 121 12.23 -2.23 9.80
N ILE A 122 12.38 -3.41 9.22
CA ILE A 122 12.71 -4.62 9.98
C ILE A 122 14.11 -4.53 10.62
N LYS A 123 15.11 -3.98 9.90
CA LYS A 123 16.48 -3.88 10.42
C LYS A 123 16.61 -2.83 11.51
N ASP A 124 15.97 -1.68 11.33
CA ASP A 124 16.13 -0.50 12.18
C ASP A 124 15.19 -0.50 13.41
N ARG A 125 14.26 -1.45 13.48
CA ARG A 125 13.28 -1.53 14.58
C ARG A 125 13.95 -1.68 15.96
N ASP A 126 13.29 -1.21 17.00
CA ASP A 126 13.66 -1.55 18.37
C ASP A 126 13.40 -3.05 18.62
N LYS A 127 14.46 -3.83 18.79
CA LYS A 127 14.40 -5.29 18.98
C LYS A 127 13.76 -5.72 20.31
N LYS A 128 13.53 -4.78 21.22
CA LYS A 128 12.87 -5.02 22.50
C LYS A 128 11.35 -4.98 22.41
N ARG A 129 10.81 -4.46 21.30
CA ARG A 129 9.39 -4.34 21.04
C ARG A 129 8.96 -5.27 19.91
N PRO A 130 7.78 -5.88 19.99
CA PRO A 130 7.23 -6.64 18.86
C PRO A 130 6.94 -5.72 17.67
N LEU A 131 6.91 -6.28 16.48
CA LEU A 131 6.70 -5.56 15.22
C LEU A 131 5.41 -5.99 14.55
N PHE A 132 4.61 -5.03 14.12
CA PHE A 132 3.59 -5.19 13.10
C PHE A 132 3.98 -4.42 11.84
N LEU A 133 4.35 -5.13 10.80
CA LEU A 133 4.66 -4.56 9.49
C LEU A 133 3.58 -4.96 8.47
N PHE A 134 2.90 -3.97 7.91
CA PHE A 134 1.98 -4.17 6.80
C PHE A 134 2.66 -3.82 5.48
N ALA A 135 3.33 -4.79 4.85
CA ALA A 135 3.90 -4.65 3.52
C ALA A 135 2.79 -4.80 2.47
N SER A 136 2.41 -3.70 1.85
CA SER A 136 1.23 -3.60 1.00
C SER A 136 1.60 -3.13 -0.40
N PHE A 137 1.98 -4.07 -1.25
CA PHE A 137 2.47 -3.80 -2.60
C PHE A 137 1.40 -3.23 -3.54
N ASN A 138 1.86 -2.45 -4.56
CA ASN A 138 1.04 -2.05 -5.70
C ASN A 138 0.79 -3.25 -6.63
N ALA A 139 1.81 -4.06 -6.87
CA ALA A 139 1.76 -5.23 -7.72
C ALA A 139 0.72 -6.27 -7.24
N PRO A 140 -0.01 -6.92 -8.17
CA PRO A 140 0.01 -6.74 -9.61
C PRO A 140 -1.14 -5.84 -10.13
N HIS A 141 -1.41 -4.70 -9.49
CA HIS A 141 -2.44 -3.74 -9.90
C HIS A 141 -2.07 -3.05 -11.24
N LEU A 142 -3.06 -2.63 -12.01
CA LEU A 142 -2.83 -1.79 -13.20
C LEU A 142 -2.12 -0.46 -12.85
N PRO A 143 -1.31 0.09 -13.78
CA PRO A 143 -0.99 -0.37 -15.13
C PRO A 143 -0.11 -1.62 -15.14
N ASN A 144 -0.23 -2.46 -16.19
CA ASN A 144 0.67 -3.60 -16.35
C ASN A 144 2.05 -3.12 -16.82
N ASP A 145 2.95 -2.98 -15.87
CA ASP A 145 4.30 -2.50 -16.11
C ASP A 145 5.29 -3.22 -15.20
N ALA A 146 6.38 -3.70 -15.77
CA ALA A 146 7.40 -4.47 -15.07
C ALA A 146 8.81 -4.16 -15.60
N PRO A 147 9.87 -4.37 -14.81
CA PRO A 147 11.23 -4.23 -15.28
C PRO A 147 11.52 -5.14 -16.47
N GLN A 148 12.35 -4.67 -17.40
CA GLN A 148 12.71 -5.41 -18.62
C GLN A 148 13.24 -6.82 -18.33
N LYS A 149 14.02 -6.97 -17.26
CA LYS A 149 14.53 -8.28 -16.83
C LYS A 149 13.39 -9.24 -16.47
N ALA A 150 12.36 -8.77 -15.80
CA ALA A 150 11.20 -9.58 -15.43
C ALA A 150 10.34 -9.93 -16.65
N LEU A 151 10.15 -8.99 -17.58
CA LEU A 151 9.49 -9.24 -18.86
C LEU A 151 10.24 -10.31 -19.67
N ALA A 152 11.56 -10.21 -19.73
CA ALA A 152 12.40 -11.22 -20.41
C ALA A 152 12.27 -12.61 -19.77
N ALA A 153 12.22 -12.69 -18.44
CA ALA A 153 12.02 -13.96 -17.73
C ALA A 153 10.63 -14.59 -17.99
N ALA A 154 9.63 -13.78 -18.32
CA ALA A 154 8.27 -14.21 -18.66
C ALA A 154 8.02 -14.34 -20.19
N SER A 155 9.08 -14.31 -21.03
CA SER A 155 8.97 -14.30 -22.51
C SER A 155 8.33 -15.56 -23.11
N TYR A 156 8.20 -16.63 -22.36
CA TYR A 156 7.46 -17.84 -22.75
C TYR A 156 5.95 -17.64 -22.82
N ILE A 157 5.43 -16.50 -22.35
CA ILE A 157 4.02 -16.13 -22.41
C ILE A 157 3.82 -15.24 -23.63
N GLU A 158 3.06 -15.72 -24.63
CA GLU A 158 2.85 -15.02 -25.92
C GLU A 158 1.98 -13.76 -25.80
N ASP A 159 0.93 -13.79 -24.95
CA ASP A 159 0.07 -12.64 -24.72
C ASP A 159 0.77 -11.55 -23.93
N PRO A 160 0.97 -10.32 -24.48
CA PRO A 160 1.76 -9.28 -23.85
C PRO A 160 1.22 -8.81 -22.48
N LEU A 161 -0.12 -8.79 -22.33
CA LEU A 161 -0.74 -8.37 -21.07
C LEU A 161 -0.53 -9.42 -19.98
N ARG A 162 -0.67 -10.69 -20.33
CA ARG A 162 -0.39 -11.80 -19.41
C ARG A 162 1.09 -11.90 -19.08
N GLN A 163 1.96 -11.68 -20.06
CA GLN A 163 3.42 -11.62 -19.84
C GLN A 163 3.77 -10.52 -18.84
N ALA A 164 3.29 -9.29 -19.04
CA ALA A 164 3.52 -8.19 -18.13
C ALA A 164 2.98 -8.48 -16.72
N HIS A 165 1.77 -9.04 -16.63
CA HIS A 165 1.18 -9.42 -15.34
C HIS A 165 2.00 -10.50 -14.61
N ALA A 166 2.44 -11.53 -15.32
CA ALA A 166 3.31 -12.57 -14.75
C ALA A 166 4.66 -12.02 -14.31
N ALA A 167 5.24 -11.11 -15.09
CA ALA A 167 6.49 -10.43 -14.75
C ALA A 167 6.34 -9.59 -13.46
N MET A 168 5.23 -8.88 -13.30
CA MET A 168 4.91 -8.12 -12.06
C MET A 168 4.80 -9.03 -10.84
N ILE A 169 4.16 -10.20 -10.99
CA ILE A 169 4.05 -11.20 -9.92
C ILE A 169 5.45 -11.74 -9.59
N GLY A 170 6.28 -12.04 -10.59
CA GLY A 170 7.64 -12.51 -10.39
C GLY A 170 8.53 -11.49 -9.65
N GLU A 171 8.34 -10.20 -9.89
CA GLU A 171 9.05 -9.15 -9.13
C GLU A 171 8.53 -9.00 -7.69
N PHE A 172 7.26 -9.25 -7.46
CA PHE A 172 6.68 -9.24 -6.13
C PHE A 172 7.12 -10.44 -5.28
N ASP A 173 7.39 -11.60 -5.90
CA ASP A 173 7.75 -12.86 -5.23
C ASP A 173 9.27 -12.98 -4.94
N ARG A 174 10.08 -12.01 -5.34
CA ARG A 174 11.54 -11.98 -5.13
C ARG A 174 11.94 -11.48 -3.75
#